data_b321c3efb237366b0991e38f37f7a156
#
_entry.id   b321c3efb237366b0991e38f37f7a156
#
_cell.length_a   1.000
_cell.length_b   1.000
_cell.length_c   1.000
_cell.angle_alpha   90.00
_cell.angle_beta   90.00
_cell.angle_gamma   90.00
#
_symmetry.space_group_name_H-M   'P 1'
#
loop_
_entity.id
_entity.type
_entity.pdbx_description
1 polymer ?
#
loop_
_entity_poly.entity_id
_entity_poly.type
_entity_poly.pdbx_seq_one_letter_code
_entity_poly.pdbx_strand_id
1 'polypeptide(L)'
;MTRHVNVDIAIIGAGVVGLAIAEALVAEGREVVLVDPGEPGSGASYGNAGTIADYAVVPVGTPGVLRGLPRLLFNRNSPLAIRPGGFVQLVPWLTRFALQSLPKSAARNGVGIAALLAGAKPFWQDLAARIGAADLMQTRGCLYLYETAAAFAAAEADMVARRDMGVTVDLLSPAQLAQLEPGLPEVAGGAAYFPGAAFFTDPGMLVARLAQAALQHAGFLSGRAERLTRQFDGVIVEGAGFRLHAKTVILATGAHGRDLARQAGDVLPLETERGYHVEWDMAVPLLTRPTCPTSRGFYLCPMEGRLRVAGTVELGGLTAPPSPHRIQRLIEGARAIFPDLGEPDRTWMGFRPSMPDSLPVIGPSRGGADVIHAFGHGHIGLTLAPITARIVADLVAGRDPERDIAACRPGRF
;
A
#
# COMPACT_ATOMS: atom_id res chain seq x y z
N MET A 1 -6.77 -12.35 -33.80
CA MET A 1 -6.87 -10.97 -34.34
C MET A 1 -6.39 -10.01 -33.26
N THR A 2 -5.52 -9.06 -33.60
CA THR A 2 -5.07 -8.01 -32.67
C THR A 2 -6.14 -6.92 -32.57
N ARG A 3 -6.61 -6.64 -31.35
CA ARG A 3 -7.57 -5.55 -31.10
C ARG A 3 -6.82 -4.21 -31.13
N HIS A 4 -7.26 -3.28 -31.97
CA HIS A 4 -6.74 -1.91 -32.02
C HIS A 4 -7.67 -0.97 -31.27
N VAL A 5 -7.11 -0.16 -30.36
CA VAL A 5 -7.85 0.78 -29.51
C VAL A 5 -7.16 2.13 -29.58
N ASN A 6 -7.93 3.20 -29.79
CA ASN A 6 -7.46 4.59 -29.63
C ASN A 6 -8.22 5.23 -28.48
N VAL A 7 -7.53 6.00 -27.63
CA VAL A 7 -8.14 6.61 -26.45
C VAL A 7 -7.33 7.86 -26.04
N ASP A 8 -7.93 8.78 -25.31
CA ASP A 8 -7.17 9.90 -24.75
C ASP A 8 -6.19 9.44 -23.68
N ILE A 9 -6.64 8.59 -22.74
CA ILE A 9 -5.86 8.17 -21.59
C ILE A 9 -5.92 6.65 -21.42
N ALA A 10 -4.75 6.01 -21.38
CA ALA A 10 -4.62 4.62 -20.98
C ALA A 10 -4.03 4.50 -19.57
N ILE A 11 -4.67 3.72 -18.70
CA ILE A 11 -4.17 3.41 -17.36
C ILE A 11 -3.73 1.94 -17.35
N ILE A 12 -2.46 1.69 -17.10
CA ILE A 12 -1.91 0.34 -17.02
C ILE A 12 -1.86 -0.10 -15.55
N GLY A 13 -2.76 -1.02 -15.21
CA GLY A 13 -3.00 -1.51 -13.86
C GLY A 13 -4.35 -1.08 -13.31
N ALA A 14 -5.19 -2.06 -12.96
CA ALA A 14 -6.53 -1.89 -12.39
C ALA A 14 -6.55 -2.25 -10.89
N GLY A 15 -5.49 -1.96 -10.14
CA GLY A 15 -5.47 -1.96 -8.68
C GLY A 15 -6.16 -0.71 -8.12
N VAL A 16 -6.24 -0.59 -6.77
CA VAL A 16 -6.91 0.54 -6.10
C VAL A 16 -6.43 1.91 -6.57
N VAL A 17 -5.15 2.06 -6.88
CA VAL A 17 -4.57 3.32 -7.38
C VAL A 17 -5.07 3.60 -8.80
N GLY A 18 -4.95 2.64 -9.72
CA GLY A 18 -5.40 2.80 -11.11
C GLY A 18 -6.89 3.03 -11.22
N LEU A 19 -7.68 2.33 -10.41
CA LEU A 19 -9.15 2.50 -10.35
C LEU A 19 -9.55 3.87 -9.79
N ALA A 20 -8.85 4.36 -8.75
CA ALA A 20 -9.12 5.69 -8.20
C ALA A 20 -8.74 6.79 -9.20
N ILE A 21 -7.65 6.61 -9.97
CA ILE A 21 -7.26 7.53 -11.05
C ILE A 21 -8.32 7.50 -12.17
N ALA A 22 -8.80 6.32 -12.56
CA ALA A 22 -9.84 6.20 -13.59
C ALA A 22 -11.13 6.91 -13.17
N GLU A 23 -11.59 6.69 -11.93
CA GLU A 23 -12.77 7.36 -11.38
C GLU A 23 -12.63 8.88 -11.42
N ALA A 24 -11.48 9.42 -10.97
CA ALA A 24 -11.23 10.85 -10.96
C ALA A 24 -11.22 11.46 -12.39
N LEU A 25 -10.56 10.78 -13.34
CA LEU A 25 -10.46 11.26 -14.73
C LEU A 25 -11.79 11.18 -15.48
N VAL A 26 -12.55 10.11 -15.25
CA VAL A 26 -13.90 9.97 -15.81
C VAL A 26 -14.84 11.03 -15.24
N ALA A 27 -14.74 11.35 -13.95
CA ALA A 27 -15.50 12.43 -13.34
C ALA A 27 -15.18 13.81 -13.94
N GLU A 28 -13.96 14.00 -14.48
CA GLU A 28 -13.55 15.17 -15.27
C GLU A 28 -13.94 15.07 -16.77
N GLY A 29 -14.69 14.05 -17.17
CA GLY A 29 -15.15 13.86 -18.56
C GLY A 29 -14.09 13.35 -19.51
N ARG A 30 -13.00 12.74 -19.02
CA ARG A 30 -11.93 12.17 -19.86
C ARG A 30 -12.30 10.79 -20.38
N GLU A 31 -11.87 10.49 -21.61
CA GLU A 31 -11.95 9.15 -22.19
C GLU A 31 -10.81 8.28 -21.67
N VAL A 32 -11.14 7.21 -20.94
CA VAL A 32 -10.18 6.37 -20.21
C VAL A 32 -10.36 4.90 -20.57
N VAL A 33 -9.24 4.19 -20.79
CA VAL A 33 -9.20 2.73 -20.86
C VAL A 33 -8.20 2.21 -19.83
N LEU A 34 -8.67 1.30 -18.95
CA LEU A 34 -7.80 0.52 -18.06
C LEU A 34 -7.32 -0.75 -18.76
N VAL A 35 -6.07 -1.13 -18.50
CA VAL A 35 -5.46 -2.38 -19.01
C VAL A 35 -4.92 -3.16 -17.82
N ASP A 36 -5.39 -4.38 -17.61
CA ASP A 36 -4.89 -5.28 -16.57
C ASP A 36 -5.03 -6.75 -17.01
N PRO A 37 -4.07 -7.63 -16.70
CA PRO A 37 -4.20 -9.06 -17.01
C PRO A 37 -5.19 -9.81 -16.12
N GLY A 38 -5.53 -9.26 -14.96
CA GLY A 38 -6.45 -9.82 -13.97
C GLY A 38 -7.77 -9.05 -13.88
N GLU A 39 -8.67 -9.57 -13.07
CA GLU A 39 -9.88 -8.85 -12.70
C GLU A 39 -9.53 -7.57 -11.92
N PRO A 40 -10.26 -6.46 -12.15
CA PRO A 40 -10.03 -5.22 -11.45
C PRO A 40 -10.00 -5.41 -9.93
N GLY A 41 -8.91 -4.95 -9.30
CA GLY A 41 -8.74 -5.04 -7.85
C GLY A 41 -8.25 -6.36 -7.28
N SER A 42 -8.13 -7.42 -8.08
CA SER A 42 -7.78 -8.78 -7.63
C SER A 42 -6.35 -8.94 -7.08
N GLY A 43 -5.47 -7.97 -7.28
CA GLY A 43 -4.08 -7.99 -6.82
C GLY A 43 -3.91 -7.62 -5.34
N ALA A 44 -2.83 -6.90 -5.03
CA ALA A 44 -2.50 -6.45 -3.67
C ALA A 44 -3.61 -5.63 -2.99
N SER A 45 -4.50 -5.04 -3.75
CA SER A 45 -5.64 -4.25 -3.28
C SER A 45 -6.69 -5.08 -2.55
N TYR A 46 -6.96 -6.31 -3.00
CA TYR A 46 -7.90 -7.24 -2.37
C TYR A 46 -7.46 -7.63 -0.96
N GLY A 47 -6.18 -7.97 -0.79
CA GLY A 47 -5.67 -8.62 0.40
C GLY A 47 -5.03 -7.68 1.43
N ASN A 48 -5.25 -6.36 1.34
CA ASN A 48 -4.65 -5.43 2.28
C ASN A 48 -5.36 -5.43 3.66
N ALA A 49 -4.75 -4.73 4.63
CA ALA A 49 -5.24 -4.64 6.00
C ALA A 49 -6.46 -3.71 6.18
N GLY A 50 -6.92 -3.05 5.12
CA GLY A 50 -8.06 -2.13 5.16
C GLY A 50 -7.80 -0.79 5.84
N THR A 51 -6.64 -0.57 6.43
CA THR A 51 -6.35 0.60 7.26
C THR A 51 -6.03 1.83 6.42
N ILE A 52 -6.68 2.94 6.71
CA ILE A 52 -6.32 4.29 6.25
C ILE A 52 -5.36 4.86 7.29
N ALA A 53 -4.07 4.69 7.01
CA ALA A 53 -2.98 4.89 7.94
C ALA A 53 -2.36 6.28 7.77
N ASP A 54 -3.09 7.34 8.12
CA ASP A 54 -2.59 8.71 8.13
C ASP A 54 -1.43 8.92 9.12
N TYR A 55 -1.30 8.03 10.09
CA TYR A 55 -0.22 7.98 11.09
C TYR A 55 1.07 7.29 10.60
N ALA A 56 1.08 6.69 9.41
CA ALA A 56 2.23 5.93 8.89
C ALA A 56 3.32 6.85 8.29
N VAL A 57 3.62 7.95 8.95
CA VAL A 57 4.55 9.01 8.50
C VAL A 57 6.03 8.60 8.57
N VAL A 58 6.35 7.55 9.31
CA VAL A 58 7.73 7.05 9.45
C VAL A 58 8.04 6.10 8.30
N PRO A 59 9.14 6.31 7.54
CA PRO A 59 9.53 5.38 6.48
C PRO A 59 9.89 4.00 7.03
N VAL A 60 9.78 2.96 6.20
CA VAL A 60 10.18 1.59 6.59
C VAL A 60 11.67 1.53 6.94
N GLY A 61 12.50 2.22 6.16
CA GLY A 61 13.94 2.34 6.38
C GLY A 61 14.24 3.43 7.42
N THR A 62 14.62 3.02 8.64
CA THR A 62 15.06 3.92 9.72
C THR A 62 16.44 3.53 10.24
N PRO A 63 17.15 4.43 10.95
CA PRO A 63 18.41 4.08 11.62
C PRO A 63 18.26 2.92 12.60
N GLY A 64 17.08 2.77 13.22
CA GLY A 64 16.76 1.65 14.09
C GLY A 64 16.69 0.31 13.33
N VAL A 65 16.00 0.31 12.19
CA VAL A 65 15.93 -0.87 11.29
C VAL A 65 17.32 -1.24 10.79
N LEU A 66 18.13 -0.26 10.40
CA LEU A 66 19.50 -0.52 9.92
C LEU A 66 20.37 -1.17 10.99
N ARG A 67 20.32 -0.68 12.23
CA ARG A 67 21.05 -1.30 13.38
C ARG A 67 20.54 -2.69 13.71
N GLY A 68 19.24 -2.93 13.58
CA GLY A 68 18.60 -4.23 13.81
C GLY A 68 18.71 -5.21 12.64
N LEU A 69 19.21 -4.78 11.48
CA LEU A 69 19.21 -5.57 10.26
C LEU A 69 19.84 -6.96 10.39
N PRO A 70 21.02 -7.14 11.04
CA PRO A 70 21.57 -8.48 11.24
C PRO A 70 20.61 -9.41 11.98
N ARG A 71 20.00 -8.94 13.07
CA ARG A 71 19.01 -9.71 13.83
C ARG A 71 17.77 -10.02 12.99
N LEU A 72 17.32 -9.06 12.18
CA LEU A 72 16.16 -9.24 11.30
C LEU A 72 16.42 -10.29 10.21
N LEU A 73 17.62 -10.33 9.65
CA LEU A 73 17.98 -11.26 8.56
C LEU A 73 18.29 -12.67 9.03
N PHE A 74 18.96 -12.80 10.18
CA PHE A 74 19.40 -14.12 10.69
C PHE A 74 18.40 -14.78 11.64
N ASN A 75 17.39 -14.07 12.12
CA ASN A 75 16.33 -14.66 12.91
C ASN A 75 15.21 -15.22 12.00
N ARG A 76 15.09 -16.52 11.98
CA ARG A 76 14.06 -17.23 11.18
C ARG A 76 12.63 -16.80 11.52
N ASN A 77 12.42 -16.31 12.74
CA ASN A 77 11.14 -15.83 13.24
C ASN A 77 10.93 -14.30 13.05
N SER A 78 11.85 -13.64 12.34
CA SER A 78 11.69 -12.21 12.02
C SER A 78 10.45 -11.94 11.17
N PRO A 79 9.78 -10.78 11.35
CA PRO A 79 8.76 -10.33 10.41
C PRO A 79 9.28 -10.06 9.00
N LEU A 80 10.61 -9.88 8.84
CA LEU A 80 11.30 -9.73 7.56
C LEU A 80 12.03 -11.02 7.18
N ALA A 81 11.90 -11.45 5.91
CA ALA A 81 12.71 -12.51 5.33
C ALA A 81 13.23 -12.14 3.94
N ILE A 82 14.38 -12.69 3.60
CA ILE A 82 14.93 -12.69 2.24
C ILE A 82 15.05 -14.14 1.77
N ARG A 83 14.54 -14.43 0.57
CA ARG A 83 14.72 -15.74 -0.04
C ARG A 83 16.15 -15.91 -0.54
N PRO A 84 16.83 -17.01 -0.20
CA PRO A 84 18.26 -17.21 -0.57
C PRO A 84 18.53 -17.09 -2.07
N GLY A 85 17.65 -17.62 -2.93
CA GLY A 85 17.82 -17.60 -4.39
C GLY A 85 17.73 -16.22 -5.05
N GLY A 86 17.25 -15.19 -4.34
CA GLY A 86 17.12 -13.82 -4.85
C GLY A 86 18.12 -12.82 -4.27
N PHE A 87 18.96 -13.24 -3.35
CA PHE A 87 19.78 -12.30 -2.56
C PHE A 87 20.69 -11.41 -3.42
N VAL A 88 21.41 -12.01 -4.39
CA VAL A 88 22.34 -11.25 -5.24
C VAL A 88 21.65 -10.16 -6.04
N GLN A 89 20.45 -10.45 -6.56
CA GLN A 89 19.65 -9.50 -7.33
C GLN A 89 19.10 -8.37 -6.45
N LEU A 90 18.92 -8.61 -5.15
CA LEU A 90 18.45 -7.62 -4.18
C LEU A 90 19.56 -6.68 -3.68
N VAL A 91 20.83 -7.01 -3.83
CA VAL A 91 21.97 -6.21 -3.32
C VAL A 91 21.87 -4.73 -3.75
N PRO A 92 21.61 -4.38 -5.02
CA PRO A 92 21.50 -2.97 -5.42
C PRO A 92 20.35 -2.24 -4.70
N TRP A 93 19.22 -2.92 -4.50
CA TRP A 93 18.08 -2.36 -3.78
C TRP A 93 18.36 -2.21 -2.29
N LEU A 94 18.92 -3.24 -1.66
CA LEU A 94 19.30 -3.24 -0.24
C LEU A 94 20.34 -2.14 0.08
N THR A 95 21.30 -1.92 -0.83
CA THR A 95 22.27 -0.82 -0.68
C THR A 95 21.56 0.53 -0.68
N ARG A 96 20.66 0.77 -1.62
CA ARG A 96 19.86 2.00 -1.64
C ARG A 96 18.97 2.14 -0.42
N PHE A 97 18.31 1.05 0.00
CA PHE A 97 17.51 1.03 1.22
C PHE A 97 18.35 1.41 2.46
N ALA A 98 19.57 0.86 2.60
CA ALA A 98 20.46 1.21 3.67
C ALA A 98 20.86 2.70 3.65
N LEU A 99 21.15 3.27 2.48
CA LEU A 99 21.44 4.70 2.32
C LEU A 99 20.23 5.58 2.66
N GLN A 100 19.02 5.16 2.28
CA GLN A 100 17.78 5.86 2.61
C GLN A 100 17.37 5.71 4.08
N SER A 101 17.92 4.70 4.80
CA SER A 101 17.72 4.49 6.22
C SER A 101 18.65 5.33 7.12
N LEU A 102 19.59 6.07 6.55
CA LEU A 102 20.46 6.98 7.32
C LEU A 102 19.65 8.14 7.92
N PRO A 103 20.04 8.71 9.06
CA PRO A 103 19.24 9.69 9.79
C PRO A 103 18.68 10.84 8.94
N LYS A 104 19.54 11.49 8.15
CA LYS A 104 19.12 12.63 7.30
C LYS A 104 18.15 12.20 6.18
N SER A 105 18.41 11.05 5.55
CA SER A 105 17.54 10.52 4.48
C SER A 105 16.19 10.08 5.06
N ALA A 106 16.19 9.34 6.16
CA ALA A 106 14.96 8.88 6.82
C ALA A 106 14.08 10.05 7.28
N ALA A 107 14.68 11.11 7.87
CA ALA A 107 13.96 12.32 8.26
C ALA A 107 13.32 13.02 7.04
N ARG A 108 14.09 13.25 5.98
CA ARG A 108 13.58 13.84 4.73
C ARG A 108 12.44 13.01 4.13
N ASN A 109 12.60 11.68 4.07
CA ASN A 109 11.59 10.78 3.53
C ASN A 109 10.32 10.80 4.38
N GLY A 110 10.46 10.86 5.72
CA GLY A 110 9.33 11.02 6.65
C GLY A 110 8.52 12.29 6.38
N VAL A 111 9.18 13.42 6.14
CA VAL A 111 8.52 14.69 5.79
C VAL A 111 7.72 14.52 4.47
N GLY A 112 8.32 13.90 3.46
CA GLY A 112 7.64 13.64 2.19
C GLY A 112 6.42 12.71 2.35
N ILE A 113 6.53 11.64 3.16
CA ILE A 113 5.44 10.73 3.45
C ILE A 113 4.32 11.48 4.22
N ALA A 114 4.66 12.25 5.25
CA ALA A 114 3.70 13.01 6.04
C ALA A 114 2.92 14.01 5.18
N ALA A 115 3.60 14.71 4.27
CA ALA A 115 2.96 15.62 3.33
C ALA A 115 1.95 14.93 2.40
N LEU A 116 2.25 13.71 1.94
CA LEU A 116 1.31 12.91 1.14
C LEU A 116 0.13 12.39 1.97
N LEU A 117 0.38 11.93 3.19
CA LEU A 117 -0.65 11.33 4.06
C LEU A 117 -1.61 12.35 4.65
N ALA A 118 -1.21 13.62 4.72
CA ALA A 118 -2.07 14.67 5.27
C ALA A 118 -3.43 14.69 4.55
N GLY A 119 -4.51 14.58 5.30
CA GLY A 119 -5.88 14.58 4.76
C GLY A 119 -6.30 13.27 4.06
N ALA A 120 -5.58 12.17 4.21
CA ALA A 120 -5.95 10.89 3.60
C ALA A 120 -7.38 10.44 3.96
N LYS A 121 -7.78 10.63 5.22
CA LYS A 121 -9.12 10.26 5.69
C LYS A 121 -10.24 11.05 4.99
N PRO A 122 -10.26 12.40 4.95
CA PRO A 122 -11.29 13.14 4.21
C PRO A 122 -11.30 12.82 2.71
N PHE A 123 -10.17 12.62 2.06
CA PHE A 123 -10.14 12.20 0.66
C PHE A 123 -10.82 10.84 0.45
N TRP A 124 -10.64 9.90 1.38
CA TRP A 124 -11.35 8.62 1.33
C TRP A 124 -12.83 8.76 1.66
N GLN A 125 -13.21 9.63 2.59
CA GLN A 125 -14.63 9.90 2.90
C GLN A 125 -15.35 10.40 1.65
N ASP A 126 -14.77 11.35 0.94
CA ASP A 126 -15.32 11.88 -0.31
C ASP A 126 -15.43 10.82 -1.41
N LEU A 127 -14.35 10.06 -1.64
CA LEU A 127 -14.35 9.00 -2.65
C LEU A 127 -15.33 7.88 -2.29
N ALA A 128 -15.33 7.42 -1.03
CA ALA A 128 -16.23 6.37 -0.59
C ALA A 128 -17.70 6.77 -0.72
N ALA A 129 -18.04 8.03 -0.44
CA ALA A 129 -19.38 8.55 -0.65
C ALA A 129 -19.79 8.53 -2.14
N ARG A 130 -18.90 9.00 -3.05
CA ARG A 130 -19.17 9.00 -4.48
C ARG A 130 -19.38 7.61 -5.08
N ILE A 131 -18.61 6.62 -4.64
CA ILE A 131 -18.69 5.24 -5.14
C ILE A 131 -19.67 4.35 -4.35
N GLY A 132 -20.44 4.93 -3.43
CA GLY A 132 -21.41 4.19 -2.63
C GLY A 132 -20.78 3.18 -1.65
N ALA A 133 -19.58 3.46 -1.11
CA ALA A 133 -18.84 2.58 -0.21
C ALA A 133 -18.63 3.18 1.20
N ALA A 134 -19.38 4.22 1.56
CA ALA A 134 -19.25 4.89 2.87
C ALA A 134 -19.60 3.95 4.05
N ASP A 135 -20.50 3.00 3.84
CA ASP A 135 -20.90 1.97 4.82
C ASP A 135 -19.76 1.04 5.22
N LEU A 136 -18.80 0.84 4.34
CA LEU A 136 -17.61 0.01 4.60
C LEU A 136 -16.56 0.73 5.46
N MET A 137 -16.64 2.06 5.58
CA MET A 137 -15.63 2.87 6.27
C MET A 137 -15.97 3.04 7.74
N GLN A 138 -15.02 2.70 8.61
CA GLN A 138 -15.11 2.89 10.06
C GLN A 138 -14.06 3.90 10.54
N THR A 139 -14.47 4.79 11.45
CA THR A 139 -13.61 5.87 11.98
C THR A 139 -13.30 5.66 13.47
N ARG A 140 -12.93 4.42 13.83
CA ARG A 140 -12.68 4.01 15.23
C ARG A 140 -11.21 4.09 15.64
N GLY A 141 -10.35 4.62 14.77
CA GLY A 141 -8.92 4.67 15.01
C GLY A 141 -8.20 3.36 14.81
N CYS A 142 -6.93 3.32 15.23
CA CYS A 142 -6.05 2.15 15.16
C CYS A 142 -5.19 2.08 16.42
N LEU A 143 -4.76 0.87 16.80
CA LEU A 143 -3.91 0.63 17.97
C LEU A 143 -2.55 0.04 17.55
N TYR A 144 -1.47 0.59 18.14
CA TYR A 144 -0.19 -0.11 18.24
C TYR A 144 -0.10 -0.70 19.64
N LEU A 145 -0.12 -2.02 19.73
CA LEU A 145 -0.11 -2.78 20.97
C LEU A 145 1.32 -3.06 21.42
N TYR A 146 1.64 -2.76 22.65
CA TYR A 146 2.91 -3.06 23.30
C TYR A 146 2.69 -4.11 24.37
N GLU A 147 3.24 -5.30 24.19
CA GLU A 147 2.98 -6.45 25.06
C GLU A 147 3.70 -6.34 26.42
N THR A 148 4.75 -5.51 26.53
CA THR A 148 5.54 -5.33 27.76
C THR A 148 5.63 -3.86 28.15
N ALA A 149 5.75 -3.59 29.47
CA ALA A 149 5.94 -2.24 30.00
C ALA A 149 7.21 -1.56 29.46
N ALA A 150 8.28 -2.32 29.24
CA ALA A 150 9.53 -1.79 28.67
C ALA A 150 9.36 -1.36 27.22
N ALA A 151 8.63 -2.14 26.40
CA ALA A 151 8.33 -1.77 25.02
C ALA A 151 7.42 -0.53 24.95
N PHE A 152 6.46 -0.41 25.85
CA PHE A 152 5.57 0.74 25.96
C PHE A 152 6.33 2.02 26.35
N ALA A 153 7.19 1.95 27.35
CA ALA A 153 8.02 3.08 27.75
C ALA A 153 8.97 3.52 26.61
N ALA A 154 9.53 2.57 25.86
CA ALA A 154 10.40 2.87 24.73
C ALA A 154 9.66 3.49 23.52
N ALA A 155 8.34 3.34 23.45
CA ALA A 155 7.54 3.87 22.35
C ALA A 155 7.36 5.40 22.39
N GLU A 156 7.54 6.04 23.54
CA GLU A 156 7.26 7.47 23.72
C GLU A 156 8.03 8.34 22.73
N ALA A 157 9.32 8.07 22.54
CA ALA A 157 10.15 8.83 21.60
C ALA A 157 9.65 8.75 20.15
N ASP A 158 9.18 7.57 19.69
CA ASP A 158 8.57 7.41 18.38
C ASP A 158 7.23 8.16 18.28
N MET A 159 6.43 8.16 19.35
CA MET A 159 5.15 8.88 19.38
C MET A 159 5.35 10.40 19.41
N VAL A 160 6.35 10.90 20.10
CA VAL A 160 6.74 12.33 20.05
C VAL A 160 7.12 12.70 18.62
N ALA A 161 7.99 11.95 17.97
CA ALA A 161 8.40 12.21 16.58
C ALA A 161 7.20 12.20 15.60
N ARG A 162 6.18 11.36 15.83
CA ARG A 162 4.95 11.36 15.02
C ARG A 162 4.10 12.59 15.28
N ARG A 163 3.98 13.04 16.55
CA ARG A 163 3.27 14.28 16.90
C ARG A 163 3.91 15.49 16.23
N ASP A 164 5.25 15.53 16.20
CA ASP A 164 6.01 16.61 15.53
C ASP A 164 5.73 16.65 14.00
N MET A 165 5.35 15.51 13.42
CA MET A 165 4.91 15.40 12.03
C MET A 165 3.39 15.56 11.83
N GLY A 166 2.66 16.02 12.86
CA GLY A 166 1.23 16.32 12.79
C GLY A 166 0.29 15.13 13.06
N VAL A 167 0.82 14.00 13.54
CA VAL A 167 0.00 12.83 13.88
C VAL A 167 -0.62 12.98 15.26
N THR A 168 -1.94 12.87 15.37
CA THR A 168 -2.61 12.74 16.68
C THR A 168 -2.44 11.33 17.22
N VAL A 169 -1.83 11.20 18.39
CA VAL A 169 -1.63 9.90 19.05
C VAL A 169 -1.67 10.04 20.57
N ASP A 170 -2.40 9.11 21.21
CA ASP A 170 -2.53 9.00 22.66
C ASP A 170 -1.83 7.72 23.13
N LEU A 171 -1.09 7.81 24.24
CA LEU A 171 -0.52 6.64 24.90
C LEU A 171 -1.51 6.18 25.99
N LEU A 172 -2.00 4.95 25.84
CA LEU A 172 -2.99 4.35 26.72
C LEU A 172 -2.33 3.35 27.68
N SER A 173 -2.56 3.52 28.97
CA SER A 173 -2.23 2.52 29.97
C SER A 173 -3.00 1.21 29.74
N PRO A 174 -2.60 0.07 30.36
CA PRO A 174 -3.34 -1.18 30.25
C PRO A 174 -4.82 -1.03 30.64
N ALA A 175 -5.12 -0.27 31.69
CA ALA A 175 -6.50 -0.06 32.13
C ALA A 175 -7.34 0.75 31.12
N GLN A 176 -6.76 1.79 30.51
CA GLN A 176 -7.41 2.57 29.46
C GLN A 176 -7.59 1.76 28.18
N LEU A 177 -6.62 0.91 27.84
CA LEU A 177 -6.70 0.00 26.70
C LEU A 177 -7.84 -1.01 26.87
N ALA A 178 -7.97 -1.63 28.07
CA ALA A 178 -9.04 -2.58 28.37
C ALA A 178 -10.44 -1.94 28.27
N GLN A 179 -10.57 -0.65 28.61
CA GLN A 179 -11.82 0.10 28.43
C GLN A 179 -12.13 0.39 26.96
N LEU A 180 -11.09 0.74 26.18
CA LEU A 180 -11.23 1.13 24.77
C LEU A 180 -11.45 -0.08 23.86
N GLU A 181 -10.79 -1.21 24.13
CA GLU A 181 -10.82 -2.45 23.34
C GLU A 181 -10.92 -3.68 24.25
N PRO A 182 -12.11 -3.92 24.83
CA PRO A 182 -12.31 -5.00 25.81
C PRO A 182 -12.15 -6.40 25.23
N GLY A 183 -12.13 -6.56 23.91
CA GLY A 183 -11.86 -7.81 23.23
C GLY A 183 -10.39 -8.23 23.26
N LEU A 184 -9.46 -7.32 23.58
CA LEU A 184 -8.05 -7.69 23.72
C LEU A 184 -7.77 -8.36 25.07
N PRO A 185 -6.88 -9.35 25.12
CA PRO A 185 -6.38 -9.88 26.38
C PRO A 185 -5.59 -8.80 27.14
N GLU A 186 -5.49 -8.97 28.44
CA GLU A 186 -4.69 -8.09 29.28
C GLU A 186 -3.20 -8.13 28.88
N VAL A 187 -2.60 -6.96 28.72
CA VAL A 187 -1.18 -6.78 28.41
C VAL A 187 -0.52 -5.88 29.47
N ALA A 188 0.73 -6.18 29.78
CA ALA A 188 1.50 -5.41 30.77
C ALA A 188 1.99 -4.05 30.25
N GLY A 189 1.95 -3.82 28.94
CA GLY A 189 2.48 -2.61 28.31
C GLY A 189 1.45 -1.50 28.16
N GLY A 190 0.51 -1.69 27.24
CA GLY A 190 -0.45 -0.66 26.85
C GLY A 190 -0.48 -0.47 25.33
N ALA A 191 -0.95 0.70 24.87
CA ALA A 191 -1.04 0.96 23.42
C ALA A 191 -0.79 2.41 23.08
N ALA A 192 -0.35 2.66 21.83
CA ALA A 192 -0.51 3.95 21.17
C ALA A 192 -1.81 3.89 20.33
N TYR A 193 -2.69 4.84 20.58
CA TYR A 193 -3.97 4.98 19.91
C TYR A 193 -3.92 6.14 18.93
N PHE A 194 -4.29 5.87 17.69
CA PHE A 194 -4.38 6.84 16.60
C PHE A 194 -5.85 7.15 16.30
N PRO A 195 -6.48 8.14 16.96
CA PRO A 195 -7.91 8.42 16.80
C PRO A 195 -8.28 8.93 15.41
N GLY A 196 -7.32 9.55 14.71
CA GLY A 196 -7.49 10.05 13.34
C GLY A 196 -7.63 8.94 12.31
N ALA A 197 -7.13 7.74 12.58
CA ALA A 197 -7.15 6.63 11.64
C ALA A 197 -8.57 6.15 11.34
N ALA A 198 -8.73 5.61 10.14
CA ALA A 198 -9.94 4.93 9.70
C ALA A 198 -9.58 3.58 9.08
N PHE A 199 -10.57 2.77 8.80
CA PHE A 199 -10.35 1.50 8.10
C PHE A 199 -11.61 1.06 7.35
N PHE A 200 -11.42 0.22 6.34
CA PHE A 200 -12.50 -0.44 5.62
C PHE A 200 -12.69 -1.86 6.14
N THR A 201 -13.94 -2.21 6.43
CA THR A 201 -14.31 -3.55 6.91
C THR A 201 -14.25 -4.62 5.82
N ASP A 202 -14.25 -4.23 4.56
CA ASP A 202 -14.01 -5.13 3.42
C ASP A 202 -13.27 -4.42 2.28
N PRO A 203 -11.92 -4.53 2.23
CA PRO A 203 -11.13 -3.97 1.14
C PRO A 203 -11.44 -4.56 -0.23
N GLY A 204 -11.85 -5.83 -0.30
CA GLY A 204 -12.25 -6.48 -1.54
C GLY A 204 -13.53 -5.85 -2.10
N MET A 205 -14.55 -5.69 -1.25
CA MET A 205 -15.81 -5.04 -1.62
C MET A 205 -15.60 -3.56 -1.97
N LEU A 206 -14.76 -2.84 -1.21
CA LEU A 206 -14.38 -1.46 -1.54
C LEU A 206 -13.85 -1.34 -2.96
N VAL A 207 -12.88 -2.18 -3.32
CA VAL A 207 -12.25 -2.12 -4.65
C VAL A 207 -13.23 -2.59 -5.74
N ALA A 208 -14.13 -3.52 -5.44
CA ALA A 208 -15.19 -3.92 -6.37
C ALA A 208 -16.16 -2.76 -6.66
N ARG A 209 -16.59 -2.01 -5.63
CA ARG A 209 -17.44 -0.81 -5.82
C ARG A 209 -16.70 0.30 -6.57
N LEU A 210 -15.42 0.50 -6.29
CA LEU A 210 -14.58 1.46 -7.02
C LEU A 210 -14.43 1.04 -8.49
N ALA A 211 -14.21 -0.24 -8.77
CA ALA A 211 -14.15 -0.76 -10.13
C ALA A 211 -15.49 -0.58 -10.85
N GLN A 212 -16.60 -0.88 -10.19
CA GLN A 212 -17.93 -0.66 -10.73
C GLN A 212 -18.16 0.81 -11.10
N ALA A 213 -17.82 1.74 -10.22
CA ALA A 213 -17.97 3.17 -10.47
C ALA A 213 -17.09 3.66 -11.64
N ALA A 214 -15.81 3.30 -11.65
CA ALA A 214 -14.90 3.69 -12.71
C ALA A 214 -15.31 3.11 -14.07
N LEU A 215 -15.67 1.83 -14.12
CA LEU A 215 -16.01 1.11 -15.37
C LEU A 215 -17.40 1.41 -15.91
N GLN A 216 -18.24 2.17 -15.21
CA GLN A 216 -19.47 2.71 -15.81
C GLN A 216 -19.20 3.61 -17.02
N HIS A 217 -18.04 4.29 -17.03
CA HIS A 217 -17.67 5.26 -18.05
C HIS A 217 -16.27 5.05 -18.64
N ALA A 218 -15.42 4.22 -18.02
CA ALA A 218 -14.12 3.82 -18.57
C ALA A 218 -14.20 2.48 -19.28
N GLY A 219 -13.40 2.31 -20.33
CA GLY A 219 -13.20 1.01 -20.97
C GLY A 219 -12.27 0.12 -20.14
N PHE A 220 -12.42 -1.21 -20.29
CA PHE A 220 -11.49 -2.20 -19.75
C PHE A 220 -10.97 -3.13 -20.83
N LEU A 221 -9.66 -3.32 -20.85
CA LEU A 221 -8.96 -4.22 -21.75
C LEU A 221 -8.22 -5.26 -20.93
N SER A 222 -8.70 -6.49 -20.94
CA SER A 222 -8.02 -7.61 -20.29
C SER A 222 -6.78 -7.98 -21.07
N GLY A 223 -5.61 -7.84 -20.46
CA GLY A 223 -4.32 -8.17 -21.07
C GLY A 223 -3.14 -7.56 -20.31
N ARG A 224 -1.97 -8.14 -20.50
CA ARG A 224 -0.72 -7.63 -19.96
C ARG A 224 -0.09 -6.65 -20.95
N ALA A 225 0.17 -5.42 -20.51
CA ALA A 225 1.00 -4.49 -21.24
C ALA A 225 2.48 -4.92 -21.16
N GLU A 226 3.11 -5.12 -22.30
CA GLU A 226 4.48 -5.66 -22.40
C GLU A 226 5.44 -4.66 -23.04
N ARG A 227 4.95 -3.84 -23.97
CA ARG A 227 5.73 -2.86 -24.68
C ARG A 227 5.08 -1.49 -24.63
N LEU A 228 5.91 -0.47 -24.46
CA LEU A 228 5.54 0.93 -24.52
C LEU A 228 6.47 1.64 -25.52
N THR A 229 5.89 2.29 -26.52
CA THR A 229 6.64 3.00 -27.56
C THR A 229 6.03 4.37 -27.79
N ARG A 230 6.84 5.43 -27.64
CA ARG A 230 6.41 6.79 -27.95
C ARG A 230 6.31 7.03 -29.45
N GLN A 231 5.30 7.77 -29.85
CA GLN A 231 5.05 8.26 -31.18
C GLN A 231 4.95 9.79 -31.14
N PHE A 232 4.90 10.41 -32.32
CA PHE A 232 4.76 11.87 -32.39
C PHE A 232 3.45 12.39 -31.76
N ASP A 233 2.39 11.60 -31.87
CA ASP A 233 1.02 11.96 -31.45
C ASP A 233 0.55 11.20 -30.20
N GLY A 234 1.44 10.54 -29.48
CA GLY A 234 1.12 9.82 -28.25
C GLY A 234 2.00 8.60 -27.97
N VAL A 235 1.43 7.64 -27.28
CA VAL A 235 2.14 6.44 -26.83
C VAL A 235 1.37 5.19 -27.26
N ILE A 236 2.09 4.23 -27.84
CA ILE A 236 1.56 2.91 -28.14
C ILE A 236 1.90 1.96 -27.01
N VAL A 237 0.88 1.27 -26.51
CA VAL A 237 1.00 0.17 -25.56
C VAL A 237 0.58 -1.13 -26.23
N GLU A 238 1.45 -2.13 -26.20
CA GLU A 238 1.22 -3.41 -26.81
C GLU A 238 1.28 -4.55 -25.77
N GLY A 239 0.46 -5.53 -25.98
CA GLY A 239 0.45 -6.81 -25.27
C GLY A 239 -0.11 -7.92 -26.14
N ALA A 240 -0.15 -9.14 -25.62
CA ALA A 240 -0.70 -10.26 -26.37
C ALA A 240 -2.16 -9.97 -26.76
N GLY A 241 -2.41 -9.88 -28.09
CA GLY A 241 -3.75 -9.69 -28.65
C GLY A 241 -4.29 -8.26 -28.68
N PHE A 242 -3.51 -7.26 -28.27
CA PHE A 242 -3.94 -5.85 -28.38
C PHE A 242 -2.80 -4.89 -28.74
N ARG A 243 -3.19 -3.78 -29.35
CA ARG A 243 -2.38 -2.59 -29.57
C ARG A 243 -3.24 -1.36 -29.27
N LEU A 244 -2.83 -0.59 -28.26
CA LEU A 244 -3.55 0.59 -27.79
C LEU A 244 -2.70 1.81 -28.05
N HIS A 245 -3.28 2.84 -28.67
CA HIS A 245 -2.69 4.17 -28.85
C HIS A 245 -3.40 5.15 -27.92
N ALA A 246 -2.64 5.86 -27.09
CA ALA A 246 -3.16 6.84 -26.14
C ALA A 246 -2.34 8.13 -26.21
N LYS A 247 -2.98 9.28 -26.01
CA LYS A 247 -2.26 10.57 -25.87
C LYS A 247 -1.43 10.60 -24.59
N THR A 248 -1.97 10.03 -23.53
CA THR A 248 -1.30 9.90 -22.22
C THR A 248 -1.43 8.49 -21.70
N VAL A 249 -0.33 7.95 -21.19
CA VAL A 249 -0.29 6.63 -20.49
C VAL A 249 0.04 6.83 -19.03
N ILE A 250 -0.77 6.26 -18.15
CA ILE A 250 -0.55 6.27 -16.70
C ILE A 250 -0.13 4.87 -16.26
N LEU A 251 1.06 4.76 -15.69
CA LEU A 251 1.57 3.50 -15.16
C LEU A 251 1.20 3.35 -13.68
N ALA A 252 0.10 2.62 -13.41
CA ALA A 252 -0.40 2.26 -12.08
C ALA A 252 -0.15 0.77 -11.76
N THR A 253 0.95 0.23 -12.25
CA THR A 253 1.29 -1.19 -12.41
C THR A 253 1.71 -1.90 -11.11
N GLY A 254 1.67 -1.22 -9.96
CA GLY A 254 2.08 -1.81 -8.69
C GLY A 254 3.51 -2.38 -8.74
N ALA A 255 3.68 -3.60 -8.29
CA ALA A 255 4.99 -4.27 -8.25
C ALA A 255 5.52 -4.70 -9.64
N HIS A 256 4.69 -4.64 -10.68
CA HIS A 256 5.05 -5.05 -12.04
C HIS A 256 5.55 -3.90 -12.93
N GLY A 257 5.74 -2.68 -12.36
CA GLY A 257 6.01 -1.47 -13.13
C GLY A 257 7.44 -1.30 -13.68
N ARG A 258 8.42 -2.09 -13.23
CA ARG A 258 9.85 -1.87 -13.51
C ARG A 258 10.18 -1.79 -15.01
N ASP A 259 9.69 -2.73 -15.79
CA ASP A 259 10.04 -2.82 -17.22
C ASP A 259 9.38 -1.74 -18.05
N LEU A 260 8.10 -1.44 -17.80
CA LEU A 260 7.41 -0.34 -18.48
C LEU A 260 7.98 1.03 -18.10
N ALA A 261 8.37 1.22 -16.83
CA ALA A 261 9.05 2.45 -16.40
C ALA A 261 10.38 2.64 -17.15
N ARG A 262 11.17 1.57 -17.32
CA ARG A 262 12.42 1.62 -18.10
C ARG A 262 12.15 1.98 -19.56
N GLN A 263 11.12 1.41 -20.17
CA GLN A 263 10.72 1.76 -21.55
C GLN A 263 10.20 3.19 -21.64
N ALA A 264 9.62 3.72 -20.57
CA ALA A 264 9.23 5.12 -20.45
C ALA A 264 10.43 6.08 -20.23
N GLY A 265 11.64 5.58 -20.01
CA GLY A 265 12.86 6.37 -19.80
C GLY A 265 13.33 6.48 -18.36
N ASP A 266 12.76 5.71 -17.43
CA ASP A 266 13.09 5.76 -16.01
C ASP A 266 13.55 4.42 -15.45
N VAL A 267 14.80 4.37 -14.98
CA VAL A 267 15.33 3.20 -14.27
C VAL A 267 15.06 3.37 -12.77
N LEU A 268 14.01 2.73 -12.28
CA LEU A 268 13.54 2.87 -10.92
C LEU A 268 13.89 1.64 -10.07
N PRO A 269 14.35 1.84 -8.83
CA PRO A 269 14.68 0.75 -7.91
C PRO A 269 13.42 0.19 -7.23
N LEU A 270 12.46 -0.27 -8.03
CA LEU A 270 11.25 -0.93 -7.56
C LEU A 270 11.56 -2.36 -7.16
N GLU A 271 11.16 -2.79 -5.97
CA GLU A 271 11.20 -4.17 -5.53
C GLU A 271 9.84 -4.60 -4.97
N THR A 272 9.63 -5.90 -4.85
CA THR A 272 8.40 -6.43 -4.28
C THR A 272 8.61 -6.94 -2.87
N GLU A 273 7.82 -6.46 -1.94
CA GLU A 273 7.64 -7.02 -0.62
C GLU A 273 6.39 -7.90 -0.61
N ARG A 274 6.59 -9.21 -0.48
CA ARG A 274 5.49 -10.17 -0.40
C ARG A 274 4.88 -10.07 0.98
N GLY A 275 3.59 -9.74 1.02
CA GLY A 275 2.78 -9.70 2.23
C GLY A 275 1.80 -10.86 2.26
N TYR A 276 1.45 -11.31 3.45
CA TYR A 276 0.57 -12.43 3.66
C TYR A 276 -0.60 -12.03 4.55
N HIS A 277 -1.75 -12.69 4.38
CA HIS A 277 -2.77 -12.69 5.40
C HIS A 277 -3.38 -14.08 5.59
N VAL A 278 -3.96 -14.28 6.76
CA VAL A 278 -4.83 -15.39 7.11
C VAL A 278 -6.14 -14.83 7.62
N GLU A 279 -7.23 -15.57 7.43
CA GLU A 279 -8.57 -15.16 7.87
C GLU A 279 -9.28 -16.27 8.61
N TRP A 280 -10.05 -15.87 9.61
CA TRP A 280 -11.02 -16.73 10.33
C TRP A 280 -12.40 -16.12 10.20
N ASP A 281 -13.36 -16.91 9.73
CA ASP A 281 -14.76 -16.52 9.70
C ASP A 281 -15.31 -16.49 11.13
N MET A 282 -16.05 -15.43 11.46
CA MET A 282 -16.64 -15.28 12.79
C MET A 282 -17.86 -14.37 12.75
N ALA A 283 -18.92 -14.77 13.45
CA ALA A 283 -20.15 -14.00 13.53
C ALA A 283 -20.00 -12.72 14.39
N VAL A 284 -19.15 -12.79 15.42
CA VAL A 284 -18.90 -11.66 16.35
C VAL A 284 -17.44 -11.26 16.25
N PRO A 285 -17.14 -9.99 15.89
CA PRO A 285 -15.77 -9.52 15.83
C PRO A 285 -15.07 -9.57 17.20
N LEU A 286 -13.85 -10.10 17.25
CA LEU A 286 -13.01 -10.09 18.46
C LEU A 286 -12.51 -8.69 18.81
N LEU A 287 -12.42 -7.82 17.81
CA LEU A 287 -11.89 -6.47 17.93
C LEU A 287 -12.84 -5.47 17.28
N THR A 288 -12.80 -4.22 17.74
CA THR A 288 -13.58 -3.12 17.16
C THR A 288 -12.78 -2.23 16.20
N ARG A 289 -11.44 -2.36 16.19
CA ARG A 289 -10.51 -1.57 15.37
C ARG A 289 -9.25 -2.34 15.01
N PRO A 290 -8.53 -1.96 13.93
CA PRO A 290 -7.25 -2.56 13.60
C PRO A 290 -6.25 -2.39 14.75
N THR A 291 -5.61 -3.49 15.12
CA THR A 291 -4.62 -3.54 16.19
C THR A 291 -3.33 -4.18 15.68
N CYS A 292 -2.21 -3.48 15.85
CA CYS A 292 -0.89 -3.94 15.47
C CYS A 292 -0.06 -4.27 16.70
N PRO A 293 0.14 -5.55 17.05
CA PRO A 293 1.17 -5.95 18.01
C PRO A 293 2.55 -5.65 17.43
N THR A 294 3.18 -4.59 17.92
CA THR A 294 4.39 -4.01 17.31
C THR A 294 5.58 -4.96 17.26
N SER A 295 5.65 -5.90 18.22
CA SER A 295 6.69 -6.93 18.29
C SER A 295 6.54 -8.04 17.23
N ARG A 296 5.35 -8.17 16.61
CA ARG A 296 4.99 -9.32 15.76
C ARG A 296 4.96 -9.01 14.26
N GLY A 297 4.84 -7.73 13.87
CA GLY A 297 4.89 -7.29 12.48
C GLY A 297 3.66 -7.66 11.64
N PHE A 298 2.47 -7.69 12.25
CA PHE A 298 1.20 -7.87 11.57
C PHE A 298 0.09 -7.01 12.19
N TYR A 299 -1.02 -6.88 11.49
CA TYR A 299 -2.25 -6.26 11.96
C TYR A 299 -3.32 -7.32 12.18
N LEU A 300 -4.05 -7.21 13.28
CA LEU A 300 -5.33 -7.85 13.53
C LEU A 300 -6.41 -6.89 13.05
N CYS A 301 -7.13 -7.24 11.99
CA CYS A 301 -8.08 -6.36 11.31
C CYS A 301 -9.51 -6.93 11.47
N PRO A 302 -10.41 -6.23 12.16
CA PRO A 302 -11.82 -6.62 12.18
C PRO A 302 -12.44 -6.34 10.80
N MET A 303 -12.71 -7.40 10.07
CA MET A 303 -13.42 -7.36 8.81
C MET A 303 -14.89 -7.76 9.01
N GLU A 304 -15.72 -7.44 8.04
CA GLU A 304 -17.11 -7.89 8.08
C GLU A 304 -17.18 -9.42 8.04
N GLY A 305 -17.75 -10.01 9.10
CA GLY A 305 -17.91 -11.46 9.25
C GLY A 305 -16.61 -12.25 9.45
N ARG A 306 -15.46 -11.60 9.69
CA ARG A 306 -14.18 -12.30 9.86
C ARG A 306 -13.09 -11.48 10.55
N LEU A 307 -12.11 -12.16 11.10
CA LEU A 307 -10.83 -11.58 11.51
C LEU A 307 -9.80 -11.82 10.40
N ARG A 308 -9.17 -10.76 9.90
CA ARG A 308 -7.99 -10.85 9.02
C ARG A 308 -6.73 -10.53 9.83
N VAL A 309 -5.74 -11.39 9.72
CA VAL A 309 -4.40 -11.15 10.27
C VAL A 309 -3.44 -10.97 9.12
N ALA A 310 -3.04 -9.71 8.88
CA ALA A 310 -2.28 -9.32 7.69
C ALA A 310 -0.92 -8.74 8.08
N GLY A 311 0.15 -9.23 7.49
CA GLY A 311 1.48 -8.73 7.83
C GLY A 311 2.61 -9.47 7.15
N THR A 312 3.74 -9.46 7.83
CA THR A 312 5.03 -9.99 7.41
C THR A 312 5.55 -9.39 6.11
N VAL A 313 6.85 -9.46 5.91
CA VAL A 313 7.55 -9.01 4.71
C VAL A 313 8.48 -10.11 4.24
N GLU A 314 8.37 -10.51 2.98
CA GLU A 314 9.31 -11.41 2.35
C GLU A 314 9.81 -10.81 1.03
N LEU A 315 11.11 -10.58 0.93
CA LEU A 315 11.79 -10.23 -0.32
C LEU A 315 12.09 -11.52 -1.09
N GLY A 316 11.34 -11.77 -2.16
CA GLY A 316 11.41 -13.05 -2.89
C GLY A 316 10.94 -12.96 -4.34
N GLY A 317 10.89 -11.76 -4.90
CA GLY A 317 10.47 -11.51 -6.27
C GLY A 317 9.01 -11.87 -6.53
N LEU A 318 8.63 -11.85 -7.81
CA LEU A 318 7.23 -11.98 -8.26
C LEU A 318 6.80 -13.43 -8.55
N THR A 319 7.76 -14.36 -8.73
CA THR A 319 7.47 -15.70 -9.30
C THR A 319 7.52 -16.85 -8.29
N ALA A 320 8.20 -16.65 -7.15
CA ALA A 320 8.32 -17.71 -6.15
C ALA A 320 6.95 -18.09 -5.54
N PRO A 321 6.69 -19.37 -5.17
CA PRO A 321 5.44 -19.75 -4.53
C PRO A 321 5.26 -19.11 -3.15
N PRO A 322 4.04 -19.01 -2.59
CA PRO A 322 3.83 -18.57 -1.21
C PRO A 322 4.65 -19.37 -0.21
N SER A 323 5.06 -18.73 0.88
CA SER A 323 5.85 -19.37 1.95
C SER A 323 4.92 -19.93 3.04
N PRO A 324 4.83 -21.27 3.22
CA PRO A 324 4.04 -21.86 4.30
C PRO A 324 4.51 -21.38 5.68
N HIS A 325 5.82 -21.16 5.86
CA HIS A 325 6.37 -20.64 7.10
C HIS A 325 5.85 -19.24 7.45
N ARG A 326 5.64 -18.35 6.45
CA ARG A 326 5.07 -17.02 6.68
C ARG A 326 3.61 -17.08 7.10
N ILE A 327 2.84 -17.95 6.48
CA ILE A 327 1.45 -18.23 6.85
C ILE A 327 1.40 -18.76 8.28
N GLN A 328 2.19 -19.77 8.60
CA GLN A 328 2.27 -20.38 9.94
C GLN A 328 2.63 -19.34 11.01
N ARG A 329 3.56 -18.41 10.72
CA ARG A 329 3.91 -17.30 11.62
C ARG A 329 2.75 -16.37 11.96
N LEU A 330 1.86 -16.10 10.99
CA LEU A 330 0.65 -15.32 11.24
C LEU A 330 -0.33 -16.07 12.14
N ILE A 331 -0.53 -17.37 11.88
CA ILE A 331 -1.40 -18.24 12.69
C ILE A 331 -0.91 -18.29 14.15
N GLU A 332 0.36 -18.61 14.35
CA GLU A 332 0.98 -18.67 15.69
C GLU A 332 0.94 -17.32 16.41
N GLY A 333 1.21 -16.24 15.66
CA GLY A 333 1.15 -14.89 16.20
C GLY A 333 -0.25 -14.46 16.64
N ALA A 334 -1.28 -14.84 15.88
CA ALA A 334 -2.67 -14.59 16.21
C ALA A 334 -3.13 -15.41 17.42
N ARG A 335 -2.80 -16.71 17.45
CA ARG A 335 -3.10 -17.62 18.56
C ARG A 335 -2.38 -17.24 19.86
N ALA A 336 -1.24 -16.59 19.79
CA ALA A 336 -0.58 -16.07 20.99
C ALA A 336 -1.35 -14.90 21.64
N ILE A 337 -2.28 -14.26 20.91
CA ILE A 337 -3.17 -13.22 21.43
C ILE A 337 -4.57 -13.79 21.70
N PHE A 338 -5.07 -14.62 20.81
CA PHE A 338 -6.37 -15.28 20.87
C PHE A 338 -6.18 -16.81 20.79
N PRO A 339 -5.92 -17.48 21.94
CA PRO A 339 -5.57 -18.91 21.96
C PRO A 339 -6.63 -19.85 21.37
N ASP A 340 -7.90 -19.44 21.40
CA ASP A 340 -9.05 -20.24 20.95
C ASP A 340 -9.25 -20.21 19.42
N LEU A 341 -8.42 -19.48 18.67
CA LEU A 341 -8.50 -19.49 17.20
C LEU A 341 -8.13 -20.87 16.65
N GLY A 342 -9.08 -21.47 15.93
CA GLY A 342 -8.90 -22.72 15.18
C GLY A 342 -7.96 -22.58 13.98
N GLU A 343 -8.07 -23.49 13.01
CA GLU A 343 -7.39 -23.32 11.73
C GLU A 343 -8.02 -22.17 10.93
N PRO A 344 -7.23 -21.40 10.17
CA PRO A 344 -7.79 -20.33 9.36
C PRO A 344 -8.61 -20.89 8.19
N ASP A 345 -9.68 -20.20 7.84
CA ASP A 345 -10.54 -20.55 6.71
C ASP A 345 -9.89 -20.19 5.37
N ARG A 346 -9.06 -19.12 5.35
CA ARG A 346 -8.42 -18.62 4.11
C ARG A 346 -7.02 -18.11 4.35
N THR A 347 -6.20 -18.25 3.33
CA THR A 347 -4.85 -17.65 3.27
C THR A 347 -4.66 -16.92 1.95
N TRP A 348 -3.83 -15.89 1.96
CA TRP A 348 -3.54 -15.11 0.77
C TRP A 348 -2.12 -14.53 0.80
N MET A 349 -1.59 -14.23 -0.39
CA MET A 349 -0.31 -13.56 -0.57
C MET A 349 -0.40 -12.56 -1.71
N GLY A 350 0.19 -11.38 -1.51
CA GLY A 350 0.28 -10.34 -2.54
C GLY A 350 1.61 -9.60 -2.54
N PHE A 351 1.75 -8.74 -3.55
CA PHE A 351 2.99 -8.05 -3.88
C PHE A 351 2.87 -6.55 -3.57
N ARG A 352 3.53 -6.07 -2.51
CA ARG A 352 3.64 -4.64 -2.24
C ARG A 352 4.74 -4.05 -3.11
N PRO A 353 4.47 -2.96 -3.86
CA PRO A 353 5.46 -2.28 -4.68
C PRO A 353 6.32 -1.36 -3.82
N SER A 354 7.54 -1.76 -3.48
CA SER A 354 8.37 -1.04 -2.50
C SER A 354 9.51 -0.30 -3.14
N MET A 355 9.62 0.99 -2.79
CA MET A 355 10.76 1.83 -3.12
C MET A 355 11.72 1.94 -1.92
N PRO A 356 13.02 2.09 -2.14
CA PRO A 356 14.00 2.11 -1.04
C PRO A 356 13.81 3.23 -0.01
N ASP A 357 13.18 4.33 -0.43
CA ASP A 357 12.88 5.52 0.38
C ASP A 357 11.48 5.53 0.97
N SER A 358 10.69 4.48 0.72
CA SER A 358 9.28 4.34 1.15
C SER A 358 8.31 5.35 0.52
N LEU A 359 8.74 6.17 -0.43
CA LEU A 359 7.89 7.11 -1.16
C LEU A 359 7.44 6.50 -2.50
N PRO A 360 6.18 6.70 -2.92
CA PRO A 360 5.73 6.28 -4.24
C PRO A 360 6.45 7.05 -5.37
N VAL A 361 6.36 6.54 -6.57
CA VAL A 361 6.74 7.30 -7.78
C VAL A 361 5.48 7.87 -8.38
N ILE A 362 5.34 9.20 -8.30
CA ILE A 362 4.21 9.95 -8.86
C ILE A 362 4.77 11.11 -9.66
N GLY A 363 4.40 11.19 -10.94
CA GLY A 363 4.80 12.29 -11.80
C GLY A 363 5.19 11.87 -13.21
N PRO A 364 5.42 12.85 -14.10
CA PRO A 364 5.78 12.59 -15.48
C PRO A 364 7.13 11.87 -15.57
N SER A 365 7.23 10.98 -16.54
CA SER A 365 8.48 10.31 -16.90
C SER A 365 9.53 11.32 -17.40
N ARG A 366 10.80 11.06 -17.13
CA ARG A 366 11.91 11.85 -17.69
C ARG A 366 12.02 11.75 -19.22
N GLY A 367 11.48 10.66 -19.78
CA GLY A 367 11.46 10.48 -21.24
C GLY A 367 10.37 11.28 -21.96
N GLY A 368 9.40 11.84 -21.22
CA GLY A 368 8.31 12.65 -21.79
C GLY A 368 7.09 12.66 -20.87
N ALA A 369 6.35 13.78 -20.86
CA ALA A 369 5.18 13.98 -20.01
C ALA A 369 3.94 13.19 -20.48
N ASP A 370 3.99 12.57 -21.61
CA ASP A 370 3.02 11.66 -22.20
C ASP A 370 2.90 10.33 -21.42
N VAL A 371 3.87 10.03 -20.52
CA VAL A 371 3.81 8.93 -19.58
C VAL A 371 3.91 9.44 -18.15
N ILE A 372 2.93 9.09 -17.31
CA ILE A 372 2.87 9.46 -15.89
C ILE A 372 3.00 8.21 -15.06
N HIS A 373 3.92 8.21 -14.08
CA HIS A 373 4.06 7.14 -13.09
C HIS A 373 3.11 7.38 -11.92
N ALA A 374 2.49 6.30 -11.42
CA ALA A 374 1.63 6.29 -10.24
C ALA A 374 1.70 4.91 -9.54
N PHE A 375 2.89 4.50 -9.11
CA PHE A 375 3.12 3.21 -8.46
C PHE A 375 4.21 3.29 -7.37
N GLY A 376 4.55 2.16 -6.75
CA GLY A 376 5.61 2.15 -5.73
C GLY A 376 5.15 2.55 -4.33
N HIS A 377 3.85 2.47 -4.04
CA HIS A 377 3.22 2.95 -2.79
C HIS A 377 3.51 2.08 -1.55
N GLY A 378 4.30 1.02 -1.66
CA GLY A 378 4.63 0.13 -0.55
C GLY A 378 3.38 -0.43 0.15
N HIS A 379 3.31 -0.24 1.45
CA HIS A 379 2.19 -0.70 2.29
C HIS A 379 1.07 0.35 2.46
N ILE A 380 1.24 1.57 1.97
CA ILE A 380 0.27 2.67 2.11
C ILE A 380 -0.52 2.99 0.83
N GLY A 381 -0.52 2.07 -0.15
CA GLY A 381 -1.19 2.27 -1.43
C GLY A 381 -2.70 2.47 -1.32
N LEU A 382 -3.36 1.76 -0.41
CA LEU A 382 -4.78 2.01 -0.12
C LEU A 382 -4.96 3.43 0.43
N THR A 383 -4.19 3.81 1.45
CA THR A 383 -4.29 5.14 2.08
C THR A 383 -4.11 6.27 1.07
N LEU A 384 -3.17 6.14 0.14
CA LEU A 384 -2.79 7.18 -0.81
C LEU A 384 -3.58 7.15 -2.13
N ALA A 385 -4.44 6.16 -2.37
CA ALA A 385 -5.10 6.02 -3.67
C ALA A 385 -5.90 7.26 -4.10
N PRO A 386 -6.76 7.88 -3.27
CA PRO A 386 -7.51 9.08 -3.67
C PRO A 386 -6.61 10.30 -3.90
N ILE A 387 -5.57 10.45 -3.07
CA ILE A 387 -4.62 11.56 -3.17
C ILE A 387 -3.79 11.42 -4.47
N THR A 388 -3.32 10.20 -4.77
CA THR A 388 -2.62 9.91 -6.02
C THR A 388 -3.50 10.18 -7.22
N ALA A 389 -4.78 9.81 -7.16
CA ALA A 389 -5.74 10.05 -8.22
C ALA A 389 -5.89 11.55 -8.50
N ARG A 390 -6.00 12.38 -7.47
CA ARG A 390 -6.12 13.83 -7.60
C ARG A 390 -4.84 14.45 -8.20
N ILE A 391 -3.67 14.05 -7.68
CA ILE A 391 -2.38 14.49 -8.24
C ILE A 391 -2.27 14.14 -9.74
N VAL A 392 -2.62 12.92 -10.11
CA VAL A 392 -2.54 12.48 -11.52
C VAL A 392 -3.56 13.21 -12.39
N ALA A 393 -4.77 13.46 -11.91
CA ALA A 393 -5.78 14.25 -12.63
C ALA A 393 -5.29 15.69 -12.89
N ASP A 394 -4.65 16.33 -11.91
CA ASP A 394 -4.03 17.65 -12.10
C ASP A 394 -2.92 17.61 -13.16
N LEU A 395 -2.02 16.63 -13.09
CA LEU A 395 -0.94 16.47 -14.08
C LEU A 395 -1.47 16.24 -15.49
N VAL A 396 -2.49 15.41 -15.66
CA VAL A 396 -3.16 15.17 -16.96
C VAL A 396 -3.83 16.43 -17.50
N ALA A 397 -4.38 17.25 -16.62
CA ALA A 397 -5.00 18.52 -17.00
C ALA A 397 -4.01 19.68 -17.20
N GLY A 398 -2.71 19.43 -16.98
CA GLY A 398 -1.68 20.46 -17.04
C GLY A 398 -1.75 21.48 -15.88
N ARG A 399 -2.40 21.12 -14.80
CA ARG A 399 -2.46 21.91 -13.56
C ARG A 399 -1.30 21.54 -12.64
N ASP A 400 -0.83 22.48 -11.85
CA ASP A 400 0.08 22.19 -10.74
C ASP A 400 -0.69 21.42 -9.66
N PRO A 401 -0.20 20.26 -9.20
CA PRO A 401 -0.82 19.53 -8.11
C PRO A 401 -0.89 20.37 -6.83
N GLU A 402 -2.02 20.30 -6.13
CA GLU A 402 -2.21 20.97 -4.84
C GLU A 402 -1.11 20.62 -3.81
N ARG A 403 -0.48 19.45 -3.97
CA ARG A 403 0.59 18.95 -3.11
C ARG A 403 1.93 18.99 -3.81
N ASP A 404 2.98 19.34 -3.06
CA ASP A 404 4.35 19.17 -3.55
C ASP A 404 4.68 17.69 -3.74
N ILE A 405 4.94 17.31 -4.99
CA ILE A 405 5.32 15.95 -5.39
C ILE A 405 6.82 15.82 -5.68
N ALA A 406 7.64 16.84 -5.36
CA ALA A 406 9.07 16.81 -5.67
C ALA A 406 9.77 15.57 -5.11
N ALA A 407 9.41 15.18 -3.88
CA ALA A 407 9.91 13.96 -3.23
C ALA A 407 9.43 12.64 -3.89
N CYS A 408 8.43 12.69 -4.78
CA CYS A 408 7.84 11.52 -5.44
C CYS A 408 8.23 11.41 -6.91
N ARG A 409 8.88 12.41 -7.49
CA ARG A 409 9.26 12.39 -8.91
C ARG A 409 10.23 11.26 -9.26
N PRO A 410 10.14 10.69 -10.48
CA PRO A 410 11.03 9.59 -10.90
C PRO A 410 12.51 9.96 -10.90
N GLY A 411 12.84 11.24 -11.12
CA GLY A 411 14.22 11.74 -11.18
C GLY A 411 14.98 11.81 -9.84
N ARG A 412 14.38 11.38 -8.74
CA ARG A 412 15.02 11.38 -7.40
C ARG A 412 16.02 10.24 -7.16
N PHE A 413 16.10 9.27 -8.11
CA PHE A 413 17.00 8.13 -8.07
C PHE A 413 18.12 8.22 -9.11
#